data_1f2ce87dd01f99fc0e0648ca6fc5c1a0
#
_entry.id   1f2ce87dd01f99fc0e0648ca6fc5c1a0
#
_cell.length_a   1.000
_cell.length_b   1.000
_cell.length_c   1.000
_cell.angle_alpha   90.00
_cell.angle_beta   90.00
_cell.angle_gamma   90.00
#
_symmetry.space_group_name_H-M   'P 1'
#
loop_
_entity.id
_entity.type
_entity.pdbx_description
1 polymer ?
#
loop_
_entity_poly.entity_id
_entity_poly.type
_entity_poly.pdbx_seq_one_letter_code
_entity_poly.pdbx_strand_id
1 'polypeptide(L)'
;MEQQQNHDEERMDARCALAGLGGFFLLQLILPLIAAVLNMRGPARMLFLQIPMHAGMIVLAVCCAKKYCPGRPVAEVLRLRRTERFSYGRTFRRFLEMLAVILALNFLVEAVCRWMKWDLPGQILVQQAQEGSSAEFLVIMLPAILLAPVSEELLFRGALFRFFRTLVPGWQAMIFSALIFAAFHWNVRYFLPLFGMGLMLQTVYQESGTLRSSILLHILNNLTTALFLLRMRLSGTLF
;
A
#
# COMPACT_ATOMS: atom_id res chain seq x y z
N MET A 1 25.21 -7.77 22.74
CA MET A 1 24.82 -8.16 21.36
C MET A 1 23.36 -7.77 21.04
N GLU A 2 22.40 -8.13 21.87
CA GLU A 2 20.97 -7.83 21.65
C GLU A 2 20.64 -6.31 21.61
N GLN A 3 21.23 -5.52 22.51
CA GLN A 3 21.07 -4.05 22.51
C GLN A 3 21.63 -3.39 21.22
N GLN A 4 22.80 -3.86 20.77
CA GLN A 4 23.36 -3.36 19.52
C GLN A 4 22.50 -3.72 18.31
N GLN A 5 21.96 -4.94 18.29
CA GLN A 5 21.07 -5.42 17.25
C GLN A 5 19.76 -4.61 17.19
N ASN A 6 19.15 -4.30 18.33
CA ASN A 6 17.97 -3.45 18.40
C ASN A 6 18.24 -2.04 17.89
N HIS A 7 19.38 -1.46 18.25
CA HIS A 7 19.76 -0.12 17.80
C HIS A 7 19.99 -0.06 16.28
N ASP A 8 20.60 -1.11 15.69
CA ASP A 8 20.81 -1.18 14.24
C ASP A 8 19.47 -1.36 13.48
N GLU A 9 18.50 -2.11 14.02
CA GLU A 9 17.16 -2.20 13.47
C GLU A 9 16.42 -0.86 13.54
N GLU A 10 16.46 -0.15 14.64
CA GLU A 10 15.84 1.18 14.79
C GLU A 10 16.42 2.20 13.81
N ARG A 11 17.74 2.21 13.63
CA ARG A 11 18.44 3.06 12.65
C ARG A 11 18.05 2.69 11.22
N MET A 12 17.93 1.40 10.92
CA MET A 12 17.46 0.91 9.63
C MET A 12 16.03 1.40 9.37
N ASP A 13 15.13 1.24 10.34
CA ASP A 13 13.73 1.60 10.19
C ASP A 13 13.55 3.10 9.93
N ALA A 14 14.24 3.95 10.69
CA ALA A 14 14.21 5.40 10.49
C ALA A 14 14.71 5.81 9.09
N ARG A 15 15.85 5.27 8.67
CA ARG A 15 16.44 5.59 7.35
C ARG A 15 15.65 5.01 6.20
N CYS A 16 15.11 3.79 6.36
CA CYS A 16 14.25 3.17 5.38
C CYS A 16 12.93 3.93 5.23
N ALA A 17 12.34 4.40 6.33
CA ALA A 17 11.14 5.23 6.32
C ALA A 17 11.39 6.57 5.60
N LEU A 18 12.43 7.31 5.97
CA LEU A 18 12.76 8.60 5.38
C LEU A 18 13.15 8.48 3.90
N ALA A 19 14.01 7.50 3.54
CA ALA A 19 14.41 7.26 2.17
C ALA A 19 13.23 6.73 1.33
N GLY A 20 12.35 5.91 1.91
CA GLY A 20 11.14 5.42 1.26
C GLY A 20 10.16 6.55 0.94
N LEU A 21 9.85 7.40 1.91
CA LEU A 21 9.00 8.57 1.70
C LEU A 21 9.61 9.53 0.67
N GLY A 22 10.89 9.89 0.84
CA GLY A 22 11.59 10.77 -0.08
C GLY A 22 11.69 10.19 -1.50
N GLY A 23 12.01 8.90 -1.61
CA GLY A 23 12.06 8.17 -2.88
C GLY A 23 10.71 8.10 -3.57
N PHE A 24 9.63 7.86 -2.82
CA PHE A 24 8.27 7.88 -3.35
C PHE A 24 7.93 9.24 -3.98
N PHE A 25 8.10 10.34 -3.22
CA PHE A 25 7.83 11.69 -3.74
C PHE A 25 8.72 12.05 -4.93
N LEU A 26 10.00 11.69 -4.87
CA LEU A 26 10.93 11.95 -5.96
C LEU A 26 10.51 11.22 -7.24
N LEU A 27 10.16 9.94 -7.13
CA LEU A 27 9.69 9.15 -8.28
C LEU A 27 8.34 9.66 -8.81
N GLN A 28 7.42 10.07 -7.94
CA GLN A 28 6.16 10.68 -8.34
C GLN A 28 6.35 12.00 -9.13
N LEU A 29 7.44 12.71 -8.90
CA LEU A 29 7.77 13.93 -9.64
C LEU A 29 8.54 13.62 -10.93
N ILE A 30 9.55 12.76 -10.86
CA ILE A 30 10.49 12.53 -11.97
C ILE A 30 9.88 11.65 -13.07
N LEU A 31 9.19 10.56 -12.72
CA LEU A 31 8.67 9.61 -13.71
C LEU A 31 7.67 10.27 -14.69
N PRO A 32 6.69 11.09 -14.26
CA PRO A 32 5.81 11.81 -15.19
C PRO A 32 6.55 12.79 -16.11
N LEU A 33 7.60 13.46 -15.58
CA LEU A 33 8.42 14.38 -16.40
C LEU A 33 9.17 13.62 -17.50
N ILE A 34 9.82 12.49 -17.15
CA ILE A 34 10.50 11.65 -18.13
C ILE A 34 9.49 11.11 -19.15
N ALA A 35 8.33 10.61 -18.71
CA ALA A 35 7.28 10.12 -19.61
C ALA A 35 6.77 11.20 -20.56
N ALA A 36 6.69 12.46 -20.10
CA ALA A 36 6.31 13.59 -20.93
C ALA A 36 7.39 13.94 -21.98
N VAL A 37 8.65 14.01 -21.56
CA VAL A 37 9.80 14.26 -22.47
C VAL A 37 9.90 13.18 -23.54
N LEU A 38 9.69 11.90 -23.17
CA LEU A 38 9.71 10.77 -24.10
C LEU A 38 8.41 10.61 -24.91
N ASN A 39 7.44 11.52 -24.78
CA ASN A 39 6.14 11.44 -25.43
C ASN A 39 5.41 10.10 -25.22
N MET A 40 5.60 9.47 -24.05
CA MET A 40 4.99 8.19 -23.74
C MET A 40 3.46 8.33 -23.61
N ARG A 41 2.71 7.38 -24.17
CA ARG A 41 1.24 7.35 -24.14
C ARG A 41 0.72 5.94 -23.89
N GLY A 42 -0.56 5.86 -23.53
CA GLY A 42 -1.28 4.60 -23.36
C GLY A 42 -0.63 3.63 -22.36
N PRO A 43 -0.73 2.31 -22.61
CA PRO A 43 -0.27 1.28 -21.68
C PRO A 43 1.22 1.38 -21.32
N ALA A 44 2.07 1.76 -22.26
CA ALA A 44 3.52 1.90 -22.05
C ALA A 44 3.83 2.98 -21.00
N ARG A 45 3.12 4.13 -21.06
CA ARG A 45 3.26 5.19 -20.06
C ARG A 45 2.84 4.70 -18.67
N MET A 46 1.73 3.97 -18.57
CA MET A 46 1.21 3.48 -17.31
C MET A 46 2.16 2.47 -16.65
N LEU A 47 2.72 1.52 -17.42
CA LEU A 47 3.75 0.60 -16.94
C LEU A 47 5.00 1.34 -16.47
N PHE A 48 5.45 2.32 -17.24
CA PHE A 48 6.61 3.13 -16.90
C PHE A 48 6.42 3.93 -15.61
N LEU A 49 5.21 4.39 -15.31
CA LEU A 49 4.94 5.11 -14.07
C LEU A 49 4.84 4.19 -12.85
N GLN A 50 4.23 3.02 -12.99
CA GLN A 50 3.93 2.14 -11.86
C GLN A 50 5.09 1.20 -11.52
N ILE A 51 5.65 0.48 -12.50
CA ILE A 51 6.66 -0.55 -12.22
C ILE A 51 7.92 0.02 -11.58
N PRO A 52 8.58 1.06 -12.11
CA PRO A 52 9.78 1.63 -11.48
C PRO A 52 9.52 2.17 -10.08
N MET A 53 8.34 2.74 -9.83
CA MET A 53 7.98 3.25 -8.51
C MET A 53 7.92 2.12 -7.48
N HIS A 54 7.13 1.09 -7.70
CA HIS A 54 7.00 -0.01 -6.74
C HIS A 54 8.28 -0.87 -6.66
N ALA A 55 8.92 -1.17 -7.79
CA ALA A 55 10.17 -1.91 -7.80
C ALA A 55 11.29 -1.14 -7.09
N GLY A 56 11.41 0.16 -7.32
CA GLY A 56 12.36 1.02 -6.64
C GLY A 56 12.19 1.02 -5.12
N MET A 57 10.96 1.07 -4.64
CA MET A 57 10.65 0.99 -3.21
C MET A 57 11.05 -0.38 -2.60
N ILE A 58 10.80 -1.47 -3.30
CA ILE A 58 11.21 -2.83 -2.87
C ILE A 58 12.73 -2.93 -2.83
N VAL A 59 13.41 -2.48 -3.88
CA VAL A 59 14.88 -2.47 -3.95
C VAL A 59 15.48 -1.63 -2.81
N LEU A 60 14.91 -0.45 -2.55
CA LEU A 60 15.34 0.41 -1.45
C LEU A 60 15.25 -0.30 -0.10
N ALA A 61 14.11 -0.95 0.19
CA ALA A 61 13.94 -1.71 1.44
C ALA A 61 14.97 -2.84 1.58
N VAL A 62 15.27 -3.57 0.50
CA VAL A 62 16.29 -4.62 0.46
C VAL A 62 17.69 -4.03 0.68
N CYS A 63 18.02 -2.91 0.03
CA CYS A 63 19.30 -2.21 0.20
C CYS A 63 19.48 -1.71 1.63
N CYS A 64 18.44 -1.14 2.24
CA CYS A 64 18.47 -0.73 3.65
C CYS A 64 18.72 -1.92 4.57
N ALA A 65 18.00 -3.03 4.38
CA ALA A 65 18.19 -4.23 5.18
C ALA A 65 19.63 -4.77 5.09
N LYS A 66 20.20 -4.85 3.89
CA LYS A 66 21.60 -5.31 3.67
C LYS A 66 22.62 -4.36 4.28
N LYS A 67 22.40 -3.04 4.17
CA LYS A 67 23.35 -2.02 4.61
C LYS A 67 23.39 -1.88 6.13
N TYR A 68 22.25 -1.91 6.80
CA TYR A 68 22.14 -1.59 8.24
C TYR A 68 22.06 -2.84 9.12
N CYS A 69 21.72 -4.00 8.57
CA CYS A 69 21.70 -5.28 9.27
C CYS A 69 22.54 -6.33 8.52
N PRO A 70 23.87 -6.07 8.35
CA PRO A 70 24.74 -7.00 7.62
C PRO A 70 24.79 -8.36 8.33
N GLY A 71 24.88 -9.44 7.55
CA GLY A 71 24.96 -10.82 8.07
C GLY A 71 23.61 -11.42 8.46
N ARG A 72 22.53 -10.65 8.48
CA ARG A 72 21.18 -11.20 8.73
C ARG A 72 20.42 -11.47 7.42
N PRO A 73 19.60 -12.54 7.35
CA PRO A 73 18.77 -12.80 6.18
C PRO A 73 17.78 -11.64 5.94
N VAL A 74 17.77 -11.10 4.72
CA VAL A 74 16.88 -9.95 4.34
C VAL A 74 15.41 -10.23 4.67
N ALA A 75 14.94 -11.47 4.40
CA ALA A 75 13.55 -11.84 4.70
C ALA A 75 13.21 -11.83 6.20
N GLU A 76 14.20 -11.94 7.08
CA GLU A 76 14.02 -11.82 8.53
C GLU A 76 13.95 -10.35 8.93
N VAL A 77 14.93 -9.56 8.51
CA VAL A 77 15.01 -8.11 8.78
C VAL A 77 13.73 -7.40 8.31
N LEU A 78 13.27 -7.73 7.10
CA LEU A 78 12.03 -7.19 6.53
C LEU A 78 10.76 -7.88 7.04
N ARG A 79 10.85 -8.75 8.06
CA ARG A 79 9.68 -9.46 8.63
C ARG A 79 8.86 -10.23 7.60
N LEU A 80 9.53 -10.80 6.59
CA LEU A 80 8.90 -11.61 5.53
C LEU A 80 8.92 -13.11 5.82
N ARG A 81 9.56 -13.56 6.92
CA ARG A 81 9.52 -14.98 7.34
C ARG A 81 8.16 -15.34 7.91
N ARG A 82 7.75 -16.58 7.67
CA ARG A 82 6.54 -17.13 8.31
C ARG A 82 6.82 -17.31 9.80
N THR A 83 5.88 -16.86 10.63
CA THR A 83 5.88 -17.06 12.09
C THR A 83 4.90 -18.15 12.46
N GLU A 84 4.96 -18.66 13.68
CA GLU A 84 3.98 -19.61 14.22
C GLU A 84 2.57 -19.00 14.32
N ARG A 85 2.49 -17.68 14.48
CA ARG A 85 1.22 -16.93 14.53
C ARG A 85 0.60 -16.71 13.15
N PHE A 86 1.33 -16.98 12.06
CA PHE A 86 0.77 -16.85 10.72
C PHE A 86 -0.23 -17.98 10.43
N SER A 87 -1.44 -17.62 9.95
CA SER A 87 -2.48 -18.55 9.56
C SER A 87 -3.28 -18.02 8.40
N TYR A 88 -3.42 -18.81 7.33
CA TYR A 88 -4.24 -18.44 6.17
C TYR A 88 -5.71 -18.23 6.55
N GLY A 89 -6.28 -19.11 7.39
CA GLY A 89 -7.67 -18.99 7.83
C GLY A 89 -7.93 -17.72 8.65
N ARG A 90 -7.00 -17.37 9.56
CA ARG A 90 -7.09 -16.11 10.32
C ARG A 90 -6.95 -14.90 9.40
N THR A 91 -6.00 -14.94 8.48
CA THR A 91 -5.80 -13.84 7.52
C THR A 91 -7.04 -13.66 6.63
N PHE A 92 -7.66 -14.76 6.18
CA PHE A 92 -8.89 -14.69 5.39
C PHE A 92 -10.08 -14.14 6.20
N ARG A 93 -10.25 -14.55 7.47
CA ARG A 93 -11.28 -13.97 8.35
C ARG A 93 -11.06 -12.46 8.50
N ARG A 94 -9.82 -12.01 8.75
CA ARG A 94 -9.48 -10.59 8.82
C ARG A 94 -9.73 -9.84 7.52
N PHE A 95 -9.57 -10.51 6.38
CA PHE A 95 -9.94 -9.95 5.09
C PHE A 95 -11.45 -9.66 5.01
N LEU A 96 -12.29 -10.60 5.44
CA LEU A 96 -13.76 -10.38 5.44
C LEU A 96 -14.16 -9.25 6.41
N GLU A 97 -13.55 -9.18 7.60
CA GLU A 97 -13.75 -8.09 8.55
C GLU A 97 -13.32 -6.74 7.94
N MET A 98 -12.16 -6.69 7.30
CA MET A 98 -11.67 -5.48 6.61
C MET A 98 -12.59 -5.06 5.46
N LEU A 99 -13.05 -6.00 4.66
CA LEU A 99 -13.99 -5.72 3.57
C LEU A 99 -15.28 -5.11 4.10
N ALA A 100 -15.85 -5.66 5.19
CA ALA A 100 -17.03 -5.10 5.82
C ALA A 100 -16.79 -3.66 6.34
N VAL A 101 -15.65 -3.41 6.98
CA VAL A 101 -15.26 -2.06 7.44
C VAL A 101 -15.14 -1.09 6.26
N ILE A 102 -14.43 -1.48 5.19
CA ILE A 102 -14.25 -0.63 4.01
C ILE A 102 -15.59 -0.32 3.35
N LEU A 103 -16.48 -1.31 3.19
CA LEU A 103 -17.81 -1.10 2.62
C LEU A 103 -18.65 -0.16 3.48
N ALA A 104 -18.65 -0.33 4.81
CA ALA A 104 -19.36 0.55 5.72
C ALA A 104 -18.84 2.01 5.66
N LEU A 105 -17.50 2.18 5.61
CA LEU A 105 -16.90 3.51 5.50
C LEU A 105 -17.15 4.15 4.13
N ASN A 106 -17.14 3.38 3.04
CA ASN A 106 -17.52 3.89 1.72
C ASN A 106 -18.99 4.34 1.71
N PHE A 107 -19.88 3.53 2.28
CA PHE A 107 -21.30 3.90 2.39
C PHE A 107 -21.49 5.17 3.23
N LEU A 108 -20.79 5.31 4.36
CA LEU A 108 -20.80 6.51 5.19
C LEU A 108 -20.34 7.75 4.42
N VAL A 109 -19.19 7.66 3.73
CA VAL A 109 -18.67 8.78 2.93
C VAL A 109 -19.66 9.16 1.84
N GLU A 110 -20.22 8.17 1.13
CA GLU A 110 -21.23 8.43 0.08
C GLU A 110 -22.48 9.11 0.65
N ALA A 111 -22.98 8.66 1.81
CA ALA A 111 -24.13 9.29 2.47
C ALA A 111 -23.84 10.75 2.86
N VAL A 112 -22.65 11.02 3.40
CA VAL A 112 -22.22 12.39 3.76
C VAL A 112 -22.06 13.26 2.50
N CYS A 113 -21.44 12.76 1.45
CA CYS A 113 -21.27 13.49 0.18
C CYS A 113 -22.64 13.86 -0.42
N ARG A 114 -23.60 12.92 -0.45
CA ARG A 114 -24.97 13.19 -0.92
C ARG A 114 -25.69 14.22 -0.05
N TRP A 115 -25.60 14.10 1.28
CA TRP A 115 -26.21 15.04 2.21
C TRP A 115 -25.65 16.46 2.06
N MET A 116 -24.32 16.58 1.90
CA MET A 116 -23.63 17.86 1.73
C MET A 116 -23.64 18.36 0.28
N LYS A 117 -24.13 17.57 -0.67
CA LYS A 117 -24.07 17.84 -2.12
C LYS A 117 -22.62 18.05 -2.62
N TRP A 118 -21.69 17.30 -2.05
CA TRP A 118 -20.30 17.31 -2.47
C TRP A 118 -20.07 16.34 -3.63
N ASP A 119 -19.50 16.85 -4.71
CA ASP A 119 -19.03 16.04 -5.83
C ASP A 119 -17.51 15.84 -5.70
N LEU A 120 -17.12 14.77 -5.00
CA LEU A 120 -15.71 14.43 -4.84
C LEU A 120 -15.30 13.44 -5.93
N PRO A 121 -14.17 13.71 -6.63
CA PRO A 121 -13.72 12.86 -7.73
C PRO A 121 -13.29 11.48 -7.24
N GLY A 122 -13.52 10.46 -8.08
CA GLY A 122 -12.99 9.12 -7.91
C GLY A 122 -11.46 9.06 -8.02
N GLN A 123 -10.88 7.88 -7.82
CA GLN A 123 -9.45 7.68 -8.04
C GLN A 123 -9.14 7.69 -9.54
N ILE A 124 -8.16 8.49 -9.95
CA ILE A 124 -7.77 8.66 -11.36
C ILE A 124 -7.41 7.32 -12.02
N LEU A 125 -6.64 6.46 -11.33
CA LEU A 125 -6.28 5.14 -11.86
C LEU A 125 -7.49 4.22 -12.06
N VAL A 126 -8.49 4.31 -11.18
CA VAL A 126 -9.74 3.54 -11.31
C VAL A 126 -10.53 4.03 -12.53
N GLN A 127 -10.66 5.33 -12.71
CA GLN A 127 -11.32 5.91 -13.88
C GLN A 127 -10.60 5.51 -15.17
N GLN A 128 -9.29 5.64 -15.23
CA GLN A 128 -8.48 5.22 -16.40
C GLN A 128 -8.63 3.72 -16.68
N ALA A 129 -8.70 2.88 -15.66
CA ALA A 129 -8.92 1.44 -15.84
C ALA A 129 -10.33 1.14 -16.39
N GLN A 130 -11.35 1.91 -16.01
CA GLN A 130 -12.71 1.73 -16.49
C GLN A 130 -12.91 2.23 -17.92
N GLU A 131 -12.39 3.41 -18.24
CA GLU A 131 -12.56 4.08 -19.54
C GLU A 131 -11.57 3.60 -20.59
N GLY A 132 -10.42 3.09 -20.18
CA GLY A 132 -9.33 2.65 -21.07
C GLY A 132 -9.62 1.35 -21.80
N SER A 133 -8.71 0.94 -22.69
CA SER A 133 -8.73 -0.36 -23.35
C SER A 133 -8.56 -1.53 -22.38
N SER A 134 -8.82 -2.75 -22.83
CA SER A 134 -8.56 -3.95 -22.00
C SER A 134 -7.07 -4.10 -21.64
N ALA A 135 -6.17 -3.67 -22.51
CA ALA A 135 -4.74 -3.64 -22.23
C ALA A 135 -4.40 -2.64 -21.12
N GLU A 136 -5.00 -1.45 -21.14
CA GLU A 136 -4.83 -0.43 -20.07
C GLU A 136 -5.37 -0.91 -18.74
N PHE A 137 -6.53 -1.56 -18.74
CA PHE A 137 -7.08 -2.19 -17.53
C PHE A 137 -6.07 -3.17 -16.90
N LEU A 138 -5.55 -4.11 -17.70
CA LEU A 138 -4.59 -5.11 -17.21
C LEU A 138 -3.28 -4.46 -16.73
N VAL A 139 -2.77 -3.49 -17.47
CA VAL A 139 -1.53 -2.77 -17.15
C VAL A 139 -1.66 -1.96 -15.86
N ILE A 140 -2.84 -1.43 -15.54
CA ILE A 140 -3.10 -0.73 -14.28
C ILE A 140 -3.31 -1.72 -13.14
N MET A 141 -4.12 -2.75 -13.34
CA MET A 141 -4.55 -3.64 -12.26
C MET A 141 -3.47 -4.63 -11.83
N LEU A 142 -2.65 -5.19 -12.75
CA LEU A 142 -1.64 -6.18 -12.38
C LEU A 142 -0.58 -5.61 -11.41
N PRO A 143 0.05 -4.45 -11.66
CA PRO A 143 0.94 -3.83 -10.67
C PRO A 143 0.22 -3.46 -9.37
N ALA A 144 -1.01 -2.95 -9.45
CA ALA A 144 -1.81 -2.58 -8.29
C ALA A 144 -2.15 -3.80 -7.40
N ILE A 145 -2.36 -4.99 -7.98
CA ILE A 145 -2.63 -6.22 -7.22
C ILE A 145 -1.34 -6.82 -6.65
N LEU A 146 -0.23 -6.81 -7.41
CA LEU A 146 0.95 -7.62 -7.07
C LEU A 146 2.11 -6.80 -6.49
N LEU A 147 2.44 -5.64 -7.11
CA LEU A 147 3.62 -4.86 -6.73
C LEU A 147 3.32 -3.81 -5.66
N ALA A 148 2.21 -3.09 -5.81
CA ALA A 148 1.82 -2.06 -4.85
C ALA A 148 1.68 -2.61 -3.43
N PRO A 149 0.94 -3.70 -3.14
CA PRO A 149 0.83 -4.23 -1.80
C PRO A 149 2.18 -4.59 -1.17
N VAL A 150 3.11 -5.16 -1.94
CA VAL A 150 4.43 -5.53 -1.41
C VAL A 150 5.23 -4.28 -1.04
N SER A 151 5.34 -3.32 -1.95
CA SER A 151 6.10 -2.09 -1.72
C SER A 151 5.51 -1.23 -0.61
N GLU A 152 4.19 -1.11 -0.56
CA GLU A 152 3.49 -0.33 0.45
C GLU A 152 3.58 -0.97 1.83
N GLU A 153 3.40 -2.28 1.96
CA GLU A 153 3.57 -2.94 3.25
C GLU A 153 5.01 -2.87 3.77
N LEU A 154 6.01 -2.97 2.90
CA LEU A 154 7.42 -2.76 3.28
C LEU A 154 7.66 -1.33 3.79
N LEU A 155 7.07 -0.32 3.14
CA LEU A 155 7.20 1.06 3.58
C LEU A 155 6.40 1.35 4.85
N PHE A 156 5.08 1.08 4.85
CA PHE A 156 4.20 1.55 5.93
C PHE A 156 4.31 0.69 7.18
N ARG A 157 4.31 -0.66 7.07
CA ARG A 157 4.38 -1.58 8.22
C ARG A 157 5.79 -2.01 8.53
N GLY A 158 6.59 -2.24 7.48
CA GLY A 158 7.98 -2.66 7.59
C GLY A 158 8.94 -1.58 8.08
N ALA A 159 8.73 -0.32 7.71
CA ALA A 159 9.63 0.77 8.10
C ALA A 159 8.93 1.87 8.91
N LEU A 160 7.90 2.52 8.36
CA LEU A 160 7.31 3.73 8.95
C LEU A 160 6.65 3.48 10.31
N PHE A 161 5.83 2.45 10.42
CA PHE A 161 5.22 2.06 11.71
C PHE A 161 6.27 1.71 12.75
N ARG A 162 7.30 0.93 12.37
CA ARG A 162 8.36 0.53 13.28
C ARG A 162 9.16 1.74 13.75
N PHE A 163 9.45 2.66 12.84
CA PHE A 163 10.07 3.95 13.18
C PHE A 163 9.20 4.75 14.16
N PHE A 164 7.90 4.90 13.91
CA PHE A 164 7.04 5.60 14.86
C PHE A 164 6.97 4.92 16.23
N ARG A 165 7.07 3.60 16.26
CA ARG A 165 7.13 2.84 17.53
C ARG A 165 8.32 3.20 18.42
N THR A 166 9.37 3.77 17.89
CA THR A 166 10.50 4.29 18.67
C THR A 166 10.23 5.67 19.27
N LEU A 167 9.24 6.40 18.76
CA LEU A 167 8.94 7.77 19.14
C LEU A 167 7.68 7.90 20.00
N VAL A 168 6.69 7.03 19.79
CA VAL A 168 5.36 7.12 20.40
C VAL A 168 4.82 5.75 20.78
N PRO A 169 3.81 5.67 21.69
CA PRO A 169 3.10 4.42 22.00
C PRO A 169 2.54 3.74 20.75
N GLY A 170 2.45 2.40 20.78
CA GLY A 170 2.11 1.59 19.61
C GLY A 170 0.77 1.92 18.96
N TRP A 171 -0.24 2.31 19.72
CA TRP A 171 -1.53 2.72 19.16
C TRP A 171 -1.45 4.05 18.38
N GLN A 172 -0.60 5.01 18.85
CA GLN A 172 -0.36 6.26 18.12
C GLN A 172 0.44 6.00 16.84
N ALA A 173 1.48 5.15 16.92
CA ALA A 173 2.27 4.75 15.75
C ALA A 173 1.37 4.09 14.68
N MET A 174 0.38 3.27 15.09
CA MET A 174 -0.60 2.66 14.20
C MET A 174 -1.45 3.73 13.49
N ILE A 175 -1.97 4.70 14.24
CA ILE A 175 -2.78 5.80 13.70
C ILE A 175 -1.95 6.63 12.73
N PHE A 176 -0.75 7.06 13.08
CA PHE A 176 0.10 7.88 12.21
C PHE A 176 0.47 7.16 10.92
N SER A 177 0.85 5.88 11.01
CA SER A 177 1.16 5.08 9.82
C SER A 177 -0.07 4.93 8.90
N ALA A 178 -1.26 4.72 9.47
CA ALA A 178 -2.50 4.59 8.70
C ALA A 178 -2.96 5.93 8.08
N LEU A 179 -2.78 7.05 8.78
CA LEU A 179 -3.08 8.40 8.25
C LEU A 179 -2.19 8.73 7.06
N ILE A 180 -0.88 8.46 7.17
CA ILE A 180 0.06 8.70 6.07
C ILE A 180 -0.25 7.76 4.90
N PHE A 181 -0.56 6.48 5.16
CA PHE A 181 -0.99 5.55 4.14
C PHE A 181 -2.20 6.06 3.34
N ALA A 182 -3.25 6.54 4.03
CA ALA A 182 -4.43 7.10 3.38
C ALA A 182 -4.11 8.38 2.60
N ALA A 183 -3.28 9.27 3.15
CA ALA A 183 -2.88 10.53 2.52
C ALA A 183 -2.08 10.32 1.24
N PHE A 184 -1.26 9.28 1.17
CA PHE A 184 -0.45 8.93 -0.01
C PHE A 184 -1.28 8.53 -1.24
N HIS A 185 -2.57 8.25 -1.08
CA HIS A 185 -3.47 7.98 -2.20
C HIS A 185 -4.05 9.25 -2.85
N TRP A 186 -3.74 10.44 -2.31
CA TRP A 186 -4.12 11.74 -2.86
C TRP A 186 -5.60 11.88 -3.22
N ASN A 187 -6.50 11.20 -2.47
CA ASN A 187 -7.91 11.20 -2.76
C ASN A 187 -8.75 11.39 -1.48
N VAL A 188 -9.43 12.53 -1.39
CA VAL A 188 -10.24 12.90 -0.22
C VAL A 188 -11.45 11.97 -0.04
N ARG A 189 -12.11 11.57 -1.15
CA ARG A 189 -13.29 10.68 -1.12
C ARG A 189 -12.97 9.34 -0.47
N TYR A 190 -11.79 8.78 -0.76
CA TYR A 190 -11.38 7.47 -0.25
C TYR A 190 -10.46 7.54 0.98
N PHE A 191 -10.20 8.75 1.50
CA PHE A 191 -9.30 8.90 2.64
C PHE A 191 -9.73 8.08 3.85
N LEU A 192 -11.01 8.18 4.23
CA LEU A 192 -11.54 7.46 5.40
C LEU A 192 -11.58 5.93 5.22
N PRO A 193 -12.07 5.37 4.09
CA PRO A 193 -11.92 3.93 3.79
C PRO A 193 -10.48 3.45 3.78
N LEU A 194 -9.55 4.21 3.19
CA LEU A 194 -8.13 3.86 3.14
C LEU A 194 -7.46 3.95 4.51
N PHE A 195 -7.85 4.91 5.35
CA PHE A 195 -7.43 4.96 6.75
C PHE A 195 -7.88 3.72 7.52
N GLY A 196 -9.16 3.33 7.39
CA GLY A 196 -9.70 2.11 7.97
C GLY A 196 -8.96 0.85 7.48
N MET A 197 -8.70 0.75 6.18
CA MET A 197 -7.87 -0.30 5.60
C MET A 197 -6.46 -0.29 6.22
N GLY A 198 -5.85 0.89 6.35
CA GLY A 198 -4.54 1.09 6.96
C GLY A 198 -4.46 0.52 8.38
N LEU A 199 -5.46 0.79 9.21
CA LEU A 199 -5.58 0.25 10.57
C LEU A 199 -5.73 -1.28 10.58
N MET A 200 -6.56 -1.84 9.71
CA MET A 200 -6.77 -3.29 9.63
C MET A 200 -5.52 -4.04 9.17
N LEU A 201 -4.81 -3.54 8.16
CA LEU A 201 -3.54 -4.10 7.69
C LEU A 201 -2.49 -4.06 8.81
N GLN A 202 -2.44 -2.96 9.58
CA GLN A 202 -1.54 -2.84 10.72
C GLN A 202 -1.88 -3.84 11.84
N THR A 203 -3.17 -4.02 12.15
CA THR A 203 -3.65 -5.00 13.14
C THR A 203 -3.22 -6.41 12.76
N VAL A 204 -3.43 -6.82 11.52
CA VAL A 204 -3.05 -8.15 11.01
C VAL A 204 -1.54 -8.37 11.05
N TYR A 205 -0.75 -7.35 10.72
CA TYR A 205 0.70 -7.40 10.87
C TYR A 205 1.13 -7.63 12.33
N GLN A 206 0.55 -6.89 13.28
CA GLN A 206 0.88 -7.03 14.70
C GLN A 206 0.46 -8.39 15.27
N GLU A 207 -0.72 -8.90 14.90
CA GLU A 207 -1.22 -10.20 15.33
C GLU A 207 -0.35 -11.36 14.81
N SER A 208 0.05 -11.30 13.56
CA SER A 208 0.81 -12.36 12.90
C SER A 208 2.32 -12.27 13.11
N GLY A 209 2.85 -11.08 13.40
CA GLY A 209 4.28 -10.80 13.52
C GLY A 209 5.02 -10.88 12.17
N THR A 210 4.31 -10.90 11.04
CA THR A 210 4.92 -10.99 9.69
C THR A 210 4.17 -10.14 8.67
N LEU A 211 4.90 -9.51 7.76
CA LEU A 211 4.31 -8.76 6.64
C LEU A 211 3.56 -9.66 5.64
N ARG A 212 3.80 -10.99 5.65
CA ARG A 212 3.07 -11.91 4.76
C ARG A 212 1.56 -11.81 4.92
N SER A 213 1.07 -11.67 6.15
CA SER A 213 -0.36 -11.58 6.43
C SER A 213 -0.96 -10.28 5.90
N SER A 214 -0.31 -9.13 6.15
CA SER A 214 -0.80 -7.85 5.66
C SER A 214 -0.65 -7.72 4.14
N ILE A 215 0.44 -8.21 3.55
CA ILE A 215 0.61 -8.27 2.09
C ILE A 215 -0.50 -9.12 1.45
N LEU A 216 -0.76 -10.32 1.99
CA LEU A 216 -1.82 -11.20 1.46
C LEU A 216 -3.21 -10.55 1.57
N LEU A 217 -3.50 -9.95 2.72
CA LEU A 217 -4.76 -9.23 2.94
C LEU A 217 -4.92 -8.06 1.96
N HIS A 218 -3.87 -7.31 1.73
CA HIS A 218 -3.84 -6.17 0.80
C HIS A 218 -4.02 -6.64 -0.66
N ILE A 219 -3.32 -7.71 -1.07
CA ILE A 219 -3.50 -8.34 -2.39
C ILE A 219 -4.96 -8.78 -2.58
N LEU A 220 -5.56 -9.45 -1.60
CA LEU A 220 -6.95 -9.88 -1.67
C LEU A 220 -7.92 -8.70 -1.81
N ASN A 221 -7.67 -7.59 -1.11
CA ASN A 221 -8.47 -6.37 -1.26
C ASN A 221 -8.37 -5.78 -2.67
N ASN A 222 -7.16 -5.62 -3.19
CA ASN A 222 -6.95 -5.03 -4.51
C ASN A 222 -7.46 -5.96 -5.63
N LEU A 223 -7.33 -7.28 -5.46
CA LEU A 223 -7.93 -8.27 -6.35
C LEU A 223 -9.46 -8.17 -6.35
N THR A 224 -10.09 -8.06 -5.18
CA THR A 224 -11.54 -7.88 -5.07
C THR A 224 -12.01 -6.62 -5.78
N THR A 225 -11.30 -5.51 -5.59
CA THR A 225 -11.56 -4.25 -6.31
C THR A 225 -11.42 -4.43 -7.82
N ALA A 226 -10.35 -5.06 -8.28
CA ALA A 226 -10.13 -5.31 -9.71
C ALA A 226 -11.21 -6.19 -10.33
N LEU A 227 -11.64 -7.25 -9.64
CA LEU A 227 -12.73 -8.12 -10.09
C LEU A 227 -14.08 -7.38 -10.15
N PHE A 228 -14.34 -6.52 -9.16
CA PHE A 228 -15.52 -5.66 -9.17
C PHE A 228 -15.53 -4.70 -10.36
N LEU A 229 -14.42 -4.01 -10.61
CA LEU A 229 -14.25 -3.10 -11.75
C LEU A 229 -14.37 -3.85 -13.09
N LEU A 230 -13.79 -5.05 -13.19
CA LEU A 230 -13.90 -5.88 -14.39
C LEU A 230 -15.36 -6.26 -14.65
N ARG A 231 -16.09 -6.68 -13.61
CA ARG A 231 -17.53 -7.00 -13.73
C ARG A 231 -18.33 -5.80 -14.25
N MET A 232 -18.11 -4.60 -13.67
CA MET A 232 -18.79 -3.38 -14.10
C MET A 232 -18.51 -3.04 -15.55
N ARG A 233 -17.25 -3.16 -15.95
CA ARG A 233 -16.82 -2.97 -17.33
C ARG A 233 -17.52 -3.92 -18.30
N LEU A 234 -17.63 -5.21 -17.94
CA LEU A 234 -18.29 -6.23 -18.77
C LEU A 234 -19.82 -6.07 -18.83
N SER A 235 -20.44 -5.52 -17.77
CA SER A 235 -21.88 -5.26 -17.72
C SER A 235 -22.31 -3.95 -18.37
N GLY A 236 -21.35 -3.11 -18.80
CA GLY A 236 -21.65 -1.78 -19.35
C GLY A 236 -22.21 -0.78 -18.32
N THR A 237 -22.21 -1.11 -17.04
CA THR A 237 -22.62 -0.23 -15.96
C THR A 237 -21.44 0.66 -15.57
N LEU A 238 -21.30 1.79 -16.25
CA LEU A 238 -20.44 2.89 -15.81
C LEU A 238 -21.21 3.72 -14.77
N PHE A 239 -20.50 4.23 -13.75
CA PHE A 239 -21.05 5.17 -12.76
C PHE A 239 -21.39 6.53 -13.35
#